data_969f3a1e9ad5361b06c1f16d770e5c0f
#
_entry.id   969f3a1e9ad5361b06c1f16d770e5c0f
#
_cell.length_a   1.000
_cell.length_b   1.000
_cell.length_c   1.000
_cell.angle_alpha   90.00
_cell.angle_beta   90.00
_cell.angle_gamma   90.00
#
_symmetry.space_group_name_H-M   'P 1'
#
loop_
_entity.id
_entity.type
_entity.pdbx_description
1 polymer ?
#
loop_
_entity_poly.entity_id
_entity_poly.type
_entity_poly.pdbx_seq_one_letter_code
_entity_poly.pdbx_strand_id
1 'polypeptide(L)'
;MIKETLPGLYSWSEYSEEKKLDFNGLLIIGKDESIIIDPPDLGENDELELKDIIDSHSSCPLKAVLLTNVHHERASGLLKDKFSVPVWVNKLDKEALEASTDKTFIGGDTLFCGIQAIQLEHQKSPGETAFYLKDQQIMILGDALIGKVPGEVSMLPPDKYKDPAKAKVCLNKLLEYDFETLLVGDGTSILKGAKEAVKTFLTN
;
A
#
# COMPACT_ATOMS: atom_id res chain seq x y z
N MET A 1 6.15 -9.05 14.11
CA MET A 1 4.92 -9.01 14.96
C MET A 1 3.82 -8.27 14.21
N ILE A 2 2.71 -8.93 13.97
CA ILE A 2 1.53 -8.37 13.30
C ILE A 2 0.60 -7.76 14.35
N LYS A 3 0.05 -6.59 14.08
CA LYS A 3 -0.88 -5.92 15.02
C LYS A 3 -2.12 -5.43 14.29
N GLU A 4 -3.26 -5.49 14.95
CA GLU A 4 -4.46 -4.81 14.49
C GLU A 4 -4.31 -3.30 14.73
N THR A 5 -4.14 -2.54 13.65
CA THR A 5 -3.92 -1.08 13.70
C THR A 5 -5.23 -0.31 13.69
N LEU A 6 -6.22 -0.81 12.96
CA LEU A 6 -7.61 -0.36 12.93
C LEU A 6 -8.51 -1.60 12.87
N PRO A 7 -9.80 -1.52 13.22
CA PRO A 7 -10.69 -2.67 13.17
C PRO A 7 -10.67 -3.38 11.81
N GLY A 8 -10.29 -4.65 11.80
CA GLY A 8 -10.15 -5.47 10.58
C GLY A 8 -8.95 -5.11 9.69
N LEU A 9 -8.05 -4.24 10.13
CA LEU A 9 -6.84 -3.88 9.42
C LEU A 9 -5.62 -4.21 10.27
N TYR A 10 -4.82 -5.15 9.80
CA TYR A 10 -3.59 -5.60 10.43
C TYR A 10 -2.38 -5.06 9.67
N SER A 11 -1.32 -4.72 10.39
CA SER A 11 -0.07 -4.25 9.81
C SER A 11 1.14 -4.94 10.44
N TRP A 12 2.19 -5.09 9.65
CA TRP A 12 3.52 -5.48 10.10
C TRP A 12 4.57 -4.67 9.38
N SER A 13 5.78 -4.69 9.91
CA SER A 13 6.87 -3.90 9.34
C SER A 13 8.18 -4.67 9.39
N GLU A 14 9.00 -4.45 8.38
CA GLU A 14 10.40 -4.83 8.31
C GLU A 14 11.25 -3.56 8.28
N TYR A 15 12.21 -3.43 9.21
CA TYR A 15 13.09 -2.27 9.24
C TYR A 15 14.22 -2.39 8.22
N SER A 16 14.30 -1.43 7.31
CA SER A 16 15.39 -1.32 6.34
C SER A 16 16.56 -0.52 6.92
N GLU A 17 17.66 -1.18 7.23
CA GLU A 17 18.91 -0.54 7.67
C GLU A 17 19.47 0.43 6.61
N GLU A 18 19.30 0.12 5.32
CA GLU A 18 19.75 0.97 4.24
C GLU A 18 18.95 2.27 4.15
N LYS A 19 17.62 2.17 4.21
CA LYS A 19 16.72 3.33 4.05
C LYS A 19 16.44 4.06 5.36
N LYS A 20 16.74 3.43 6.50
CA LYS A 20 16.41 3.92 7.86
C LYS A 20 14.91 4.18 8.02
N LEU A 21 14.10 3.30 7.46
CA LEU A 21 12.63 3.33 7.47
C LEU A 21 12.08 1.94 7.64
N ASP A 22 10.88 1.85 8.21
CA ASP A 22 10.08 0.64 8.21
C ASP A 22 9.41 0.47 6.83
N PHE A 23 9.49 -0.73 6.27
CA PHE A 23 8.67 -1.18 5.16
C PHE A 23 7.42 -1.84 5.70
N ASN A 24 6.26 -1.38 5.31
CA ASN A 24 4.98 -1.80 5.89
C ASN A 24 4.18 -2.68 4.94
N GLY A 25 3.61 -3.76 5.49
CA GLY A 25 2.60 -4.59 4.86
C GLY A 25 1.28 -4.48 5.59
N LEU A 26 0.19 -4.67 4.85
CA LEU A 26 -1.17 -4.60 5.39
C LEU A 26 -1.95 -5.87 5.05
N LEU A 27 -2.76 -6.35 6.00
CA LEU A 27 -3.84 -7.30 5.76
C LEU A 27 -5.16 -6.60 6.06
N ILE A 28 -6.07 -6.58 5.09
CA ILE A 28 -7.40 -5.99 5.24
C ILE A 28 -8.42 -7.12 5.24
N ILE A 29 -9.18 -7.23 6.31
CA ILE A 29 -10.33 -8.13 6.43
C ILE A 29 -11.57 -7.32 6.06
N GLY A 30 -12.13 -7.61 4.89
CA GLY A 30 -13.38 -7.04 4.43
C GLY A 30 -14.60 -7.78 4.97
N LYS A 31 -15.76 -7.54 4.36
CA LYS A 31 -17.02 -8.15 4.80
C LYS A 31 -17.09 -9.66 4.51
N ASP A 32 -16.58 -10.08 3.35
CA ASP A 32 -16.69 -11.46 2.80
C ASP A 32 -15.41 -11.91 2.07
N GLU A 33 -14.38 -11.11 2.13
CA GLU A 33 -13.08 -11.40 1.54
C GLU A 33 -11.97 -10.62 2.27
N SER A 34 -10.71 -11.03 2.08
CA SER A 34 -9.53 -10.32 2.61
C SER A 34 -8.44 -10.20 1.55
N ILE A 35 -7.54 -9.25 1.75
CA ILE A 35 -6.40 -8.99 0.87
C ILE A 35 -5.15 -8.60 1.66
N ILE A 36 -4.01 -8.83 1.05
CA ILE A 36 -2.72 -8.28 1.52
C ILE A 36 -2.29 -7.15 0.59
N ILE A 37 -1.67 -6.10 1.13
CA ILE A 37 -1.11 -4.98 0.35
C ILE A 37 0.36 -4.79 0.71
N ASP A 38 1.22 -4.68 -0.33
CA ASP A 38 2.64 -4.32 -0.25
C ASP A 38 3.45 -5.10 0.80
N PRO A 39 3.40 -6.43 0.85
CA PRO A 39 4.00 -7.20 1.92
C PRO A 39 5.52 -7.10 1.93
N PRO A 40 6.16 -6.55 2.98
CA PRO A 40 7.59 -6.73 3.21
C PRO A 40 7.89 -8.16 3.67
N ASP A 41 9.18 -8.49 3.77
CA ASP A 41 9.59 -9.80 4.26
C ASP A 41 9.06 -10.05 5.68
N LEU A 42 8.78 -11.32 5.94
CA LEU A 42 8.26 -11.82 7.20
C LEU A 42 9.23 -12.85 7.76
N GLY A 43 9.53 -12.74 9.04
CA GLY A 43 10.17 -13.86 9.74
C GLY A 43 9.21 -15.05 9.91
N GLU A 44 9.74 -16.23 10.11
CA GLU A 44 8.96 -17.48 10.23
C GLU A 44 7.80 -17.36 11.23
N ASN A 45 8.02 -16.72 12.38
CA ASN A 45 6.99 -16.54 13.40
C ASN A 45 5.87 -15.59 12.94
N ASP A 46 6.22 -14.51 12.24
CA ASP A 46 5.24 -13.56 11.73
C ASP A 46 4.44 -14.16 10.54
N GLU A 47 5.05 -15.05 9.77
CA GLU A 47 4.33 -15.82 8.74
C GLU A 47 3.28 -16.77 9.33
N LEU A 48 3.60 -17.43 10.46
CA LEU A 48 2.65 -18.29 11.18
C LEU A 48 1.53 -17.45 11.78
N GLU A 49 1.87 -16.32 12.40
CA GLU A 49 0.89 -15.36 12.94
C GLU A 49 -0.06 -14.84 11.85
N LEU A 50 0.48 -14.45 10.66
CA LEU A 50 -0.32 -14.03 9.51
C LEU A 50 -1.31 -15.11 9.07
N LYS A 51 -0.83 -16.34 8.98
CA LYS A 51 -1.68 -17.48 8.65
C LYS A 51 -2.79 -17.69 9.66
N ASP A 52 -2.48 -17.64 10.96
CA ASP A 52 -3.46 -17.84 12.03
C ASP A 52 -4.53 -16.74 12.01
N ILE A 53 -4.14 -15.47 11.73
CA ILE A 53 -5.10 -14.37 11.56
C ILE A 53 -6.04 -14.66 10.37
N ILE A 54 -5.49 -15.03 9.21
CA ILE A 54 -6.30 -15.34 8.02
C ILE A 54 -7.24 -16.51 8.28
N ASP A 55 -6.76 -17.59 8.89
CA ASP A 55 -7.56 -18.77 9.20
C ASP A 55 -8.67 -18.48 10.22
N SER A 56 -8.42 -17.60 11.20
CA SER A 56 -9.43 -17.15 12.16
C SER A 56 -10.58 -16.37 11.53
N HIS A 57 -10.34 -15.77 10.35
CA HIS A 57 -11.33 -15.04 9.55
C HIS A 57 -11.80 -15.87 8.34
N SER A 58 -12.08 -17.16 8.54
CA SER A 58 -12.44 -18.10 7.47
C SER A 58 -13.66 -17.72 6.63
N SER A 59 -14.57 -16.86 7.14
CA SER A 59 -15.67 -16.26 6.39
C SER A 59 -15.22 -15.19 5.38
N CYS A 60 -14.00 -14.69 5.50
CA CYS A 60 -13.41 -13.64 4.66
C CYS A 60 -12.11 -14.18 4.01
N PRO A 61 -12.20 -15.16 3.08
CA PRO A 61 -11.01 -15.82 2.53
C PRO A 61 -10.09 -14.82 1.84
N LEU A 62 -8.77 -15.06 1.96
CA LEU A 62 -7.76 -14.27 1.25
C LEU A 62 -7.93 -14.44 -0.26
N LYS A 63 -8.03 -13.33 -1.00
CA LYS A 63 -8.30 -13.31 -2.45
C LYS A 63 -7.11 -12.92 -3.29
N ALA A 64 -6.26 -12.03 -2.78
CA ALA A 64 -5.17 -11.47 -3.56
C ALA A 64 -4.10 -10.83 -2.69
N VAL A 65 -2.92 -10.67 -3.28
CA VAL A 65 -1.93 -9.67 -2.88
C VAL A 65 -2.03 -8.52 -3.87
N LEU A 66 -2.23 -7.30 -3.39
CA LEU A 66 -2.27 -6.08 -4.20
C LEU A 66 -0.97 -5.29 -4.01
N LEU A 67 -0.44 -4.72 -5.09
CA LEU A 67 0.74 -3.87 -5.07
C LEU A 67 0.37 -2.45 -5.47
N THR A 68 0.82 -1.47 -4.67
CA THR A 68 0.69 -0.04 -5.01
C THR A 68 1.56 0.34 -6.18
N ASN A 69 2.72 -0.31 -6.32
CA ASN A 69 3.65 -0.18 -7.45
C ASN A 69 4.62 -1.38 -7.49
N VAL A 70 5.40 -1.51 -8.57
CA VAL A 70 6.34 -2.62 -8.76
C VAL A 70 7.44 -2.72 -7.68
N HIS A 71 7.88 -1.59 -7.11
CA HIS A 71 8.95 -1.61 -6.10
C HIS A 71 8.51 -2.15 -4.73
N HIS A 72 7.21 -2.35 -4.55
CA HIS A 72 6.62 -2.97 -3.37
C HIS A 72 6.32 -4.47 -3.56
N GLU A 73 6.90 -5.09 -4.60
CA GLU A 73 6.77 -6.52 -4.86
C GLU A 73 7.23 -7.39 -3.69
N ARG A 74 8.42 -7.12 -3.17
CA ARG A 74 9.02 -7.70 -1.94
C ARG A 74 8.61 -9.17 -1.72
N ALA A 75 7.91 -9.50 -0.62
CA ALA A 75 7.47 -10.87 -0.30
C ALA A 75 6.21 -11.34 -1.07
N SER A 76 5.70 -10.57 -2.03
CA SER A 76 4.44 -10.90 -2.71
C SER A 76 4.45 -12.25 -3.41
N GLY A 77 5.59 -12.63 -4.03
CA GLY A 77 5.77 -13.93 -4.68
C GLY A 77 5.72 -15.09 -3.69
N LEU A 78 6.35 -14.95 -2.54
CA LEU A 78 6.32 -15.95 -1.48
C LEU A 78 4.89 -16.15 -0.95
N LEU A 79 4.18 -15.05 -0.67
CA LEU A 79 2.80 -15.11 -0.15
C LEU A 79 1.81 -15.63 -1.20
N LYS A 80 2.00 -15.29 -2.49
CA LYS A 80 1.27 -15.88 -3.61
C LYS A 80 1.33 -17.40 -3.57
N ASP A 81 2.52 -17.96 -3.45
CA ASP A 81 2.72 -19.41 -3.47
C ASP A 81 2.17 -20.05 -2.18
N LYS A 82 2.44 -19.45 -1.02
CA LYS A 82 2.02 -19.94 0.29
C LYS A 82 0.51 -20.02 0.45
N PHE A 83 -0.20 -18.97 0.02
CA PHE A 83 -1.66 -18.88 0.16
C PHE A 83 -2.42 -19.24 -1.12
N SER A 84 -1.73 -19.58 -2.20
CA SER A 84 -2.33 -19.90 -3.52
C SER A 84 -3.27 -18.79 -4.03
N VAL A 85 -2.86 -17.54 -3.89
CA VAL A 85 -3.61 -16.35 -4.33
C VAL A 85 -2.83 -15.56 -5.37
N PRO A 86 -3.50 -14.88 -6.32
CA PRO A 86 -2.82 -14.07 -7.32
C PRO A 86 -2.23 -12.78 -6.75
N VAL A 87 -1.12 -12.32 -7.34
CA VAL A 87 -0.60 -10.96 -7.18
C VAL A 87 -1.27 -10.08 -8.22
N TRP A 88 -1.73 -8.89 -7.82
CA TRP A 88 -2.31 -7.88 -8.69
C TRP A 88 -1.46 -6.61 -8.66
N VAL A 89 -1.18 -6.07 -9.83
CA VAL A 89 -0.42 -4.82 -10.00
C VAL A 89 -1.06 -3.94 -11.05
N ASN A 90 -0.79 -2.64 -11.01
CA ASN A 90 -1.21 -1.76 -12.10
C ASN A 90 -0.64 -2.27 -13.43
N LYS A 91 -1.46 -2.24 -14.49
CA LYS A 91 -1.09 -2.72 -15.83
C LYS A 91 0.21 -2.10 -16.36
N LEU A 92 0.52 -0.86 -15.96
CA LEU A 92 1.73 -0.16 -16.40
C LEU A 92 3.01 -0.71 -15.76
N ASP A 93 2.91 -1.40 -14.63
CA ASP A 93 4.05 -1.99 -13.92
C ASP A 93 4.23 -3.49 -14.18
N LYS A 94 3.26 -4.13 -14.86
CA LYS A 94 3.23 -5.59 -15.05
C LYS A 94 4.54 -6.18 -15.58
N GLU A 95 5.11 -5.55 -16.61
CA GLU A 95 6.31 -6.07 -17.30
C GLU A 95 7.60 -5.89 -16.47
N ALA A 96 7.55 -5.10 -15.40
CA ALA A 96 8.68 -4.85 -14.51
C ALA A 96 8.67 -5.75 -13.26
N LEU A 97 7.60 -6.52 -13.02
CA LEU A 97 7.54 -7.49 -11.92
C LEU A 97 8.45 -8.68 -12.15
N GLU A 98 9.14 -9.12 -11.11
CA GLU A 98 9.92 -10.37 -11.09
C GLU A 98 9.01 -11.57 -10.93
N ALA A 99 8.03 -11.51 -10.01
CA ALA A 99 7.01 -12.53 -9.88
C ALA A 99 6.03 -12.46 -11.04
N SER A 100 5.92 -13.56 -11.78
CA SER A 100 4.95 -13.62 -12.88
C SER A 100 3.53 -13.43 -12.39
N THR A 101 2.81 -12.48 -12.98
CA THR A 101 1.35 -12.34 -12.80
C THR A 101 0.67 -12.02 -14.11
N ASP A 102 -0.54 -12.55 -14.29
CA ASP A 102 -1.47 -12.20 -15.36
C ASP A 102 -2.60 -11.27 -14.88
N LYS A 103 -2.61 -10.94 -13.60
CA LYS A 103 -3.63 -10.12 -12.95
C LYS A 103 -3.20 -8.68 -12.87
N THR A 104 -3.98 -7.81 -13.49
CA THR A 104 -3.72 -6.37 -13.50
C THR A 104 -4.99 -5.58 -13.26
N PHE A 105 -4.81 -4.35 -12.77
CA PHE A 105 -5.85 -3.34 -12.68
C PHE A 105 -5.40 -2.04 -13.34
N ILE A 106 -6.30 -1.09 -13.48
CA ILE A 106 -6.03 0.27 -13.95
C ILE A 106 -6.63 1.29 -12.98
N GLY A 107 -6.20 2.55 -13.09
CA GLY A 107 -6.81 3.63 -12.32
C GLY A 107 -8.30 3.76 -12.63
N GLY A 108 -9.11 3.90 -11.58
CA GLY A 108 -10.58 3.94 -11.64
C GLY A 108 -11.27 2.61 -11.32
N ASP A 109 -10.55 1.49 -11.33
CA ASP A 109 -11.13 0.20 -10.96
C ASP A 109 -11.52 0.18 -9.47
N THR A 110 -12.59 -0.56 -9.17
CA THR A 110 -12.93 -0.97 -7.81
C THR A 110 -12.48 -2.41 -7.64
N LEU A 111 -11.59 -2.63 -6.69
CA LEU A 111 -10.96 -3.92 -6.40
C LEU A 111 -11.61 -4.59 -5.19
N PHE A 112 -10.99 -5.65 -4.70
CA PHE A 112 -11.38 -6.38 -3.51
C PHE A 112 -11.62 -5.45 -2.31
N CYS A 113 -12.45 -5.84 -1.38
CA CYS A 113 -12.82 -5.07 -0.19
C CYS A 113 -13.38 -3.66 -0.51
N GLY A 114 -13.83 -3.40 -1.74
CA GLY A 114 -14.32 -2.10 -2.19
C GLY A 114 -13.24 -1.03 -2.38
N ILE A 115 -11.98 -1.42 -2.49
CA ILE A 115 -10.86 -0.50 -2.71
C ILE A 115 -10.96 0.18 -4.08
N GLN A 116 -10.90 1.50 -4.09
CA GLN A 116 -10.77 2.31 -5.30
C GLN A 116 -9.29 2.49 -5.67
N ALA A 117 -8.91 2.08 -6.87
CA ALA A 117 -7.57 2.30 -7.43
C ALA A 117 -7.47 3.72 -8.02
N ILE A 118 -6.53 4.53 -7.53
CA ILE A 118 -6.30 5.91 -7.97
C ILE A 118 -4.92 6.00 -8.60
N GLN A 119 -4.86 6.08 -9.93
CA GLN A 119 -3.59 6.24 -10.65
C GLN A 119 -2.95 7.59 -10.30
N LEU A 120 -1.67 7.56 -9.91
CA LEU A 120 -0.83 8.73 -9.68
C LEU A 120 0.24 8.83 -10.76
N GLU A 121 0.13 9.86 -11.60
CA GLU A 121 1.07 10.07 -12.72
C GLU A 121 2.38 10.71 -12.25
N HIS A 122 3.42 10.60 -13.09
CA HIS A 122 4.73 11.21 -12.88
C HIS A 122 5.49 10.73 -11.64
N GLN A 123 5.02 9.67 -10.97
CA GLN A 123 5.70 9.09 -9.82
C GLN A 123 6.93 8.27 -10.23
N LYS A 124 7.62 7.68 -9.24
CA LYS A 124 8.79 6.82 -9.44
C LYS A 124 8.46 5.63 -10.36
N SER A 125 7.32 5.00 -10.15
CA SER A 125 6.78 3.95 -11.00
C SER A 125 5.68 4.50 -11.92
N PRO A 126 5.61 4.07 -13.19
CA PRO A 126 4.50 4.38 -14.08
C PRO A 126 3.14 3.90 -13.56
N GLY A 127 3.14 2.78 -12.84
CA GLY A 127 1.95 2.14 -12.27
C GLY A 127 1.62 2.57 -10.84
N GLU A 128 2.27 3.60 -10.30
CA GLU A 128 2.01 4.08 -8.94
C GLU A 128 0.52 4.33 -8.72
N THR A 129 -0.04 3.67 -7.71
CA THR A 129 -1.47 3.66 -7.44
C THR A 129 -1.73 3.86 -5.96
N ALA A 130 -2.53 4.85 -5.62
CA ALA A 130 -3.12 4.97 -4.29
C ALA A 130 -4.35 4.06 -4.20
N PHE A 131 -4.56 3.43 -3.05
CA PHE A 131 -5.76 2.67 -2.74
C PHE A 131 -6.62 3.42 -1.73
N TYR A 132 -7.90 3.61 -2.04
CA TYR A 132 -8.82 4.34 -1.20
C TYR A 132 -9.98 3.48 -0.73
N LEU A 133 -10.14 3.37 0.58
CA LEU A 133 -11.27 2.74 1.27
C LEU A 133 -12.22 3.83 1.76
N LYS A 134 -13.24 4.11 0.95
CA LYS A 134 -14.15 5.24 1.17
C LYS A 134 -14.88 5.19 2.51
N ASP A 135 -15.44 4.04 2.84
CA ASP A 135 -16.28 3.89 4.03
C ASP A 135 -15.49 4.01 5.34
N GLN A 136 -14.21 3.65 5.32
CA GLN A 136 -13.30 3.79 6.46
C GLN A 136 -12.50 5.10 6.42
N GLN A 137 -12.61 5.89 5.35
CA GLN A 137 -11.82 7.11 5.12
C GLN A 137 -10.31 6.84 5.22
N ILE A 138 -9.84 5.73 4.63
CA ILE A 138 -8.45 5.32 4.61
C ILE A 138 -7.86 5.51 3.21
N MET A 139 -6.72 6.20 3.12
CA MET A 139 -5.86 6.25 1.94
C MET A 139 -4.62 5.41 2.19
N ILE A 140 -4.22 4.59 1.21
CA ILE A 140 -3.01 3.76 1.26
C ILE A 140 -2.11 4.17 0.11
N LEU A 141 -0.84 4.45 0.42
CA LEU A 141 0.15 4.89 -0.56
C LEU A 141 1.41 4.03 -0.47
N GLY A 142 2.02 3.78 -1.62
CA GLY A 142 3.37 3.22 -1.73
C GLY A 142 4.44 4.32 -1.72
N ASP A 143 5.19 4.43 -2.82
CA ASP A 143 6.30 5.37 -2.99
C ASP A 143 5.87 6.85 -3.20
N ALA A 144 4.59 7.11 -3.44
CA ALA A 144 4.09 8.46 -3.73
C ALA A 144 4.30 9.44 -2.59
N LEU A 145 4.07 9.00 -1.34
CA LEU A 145 4.40 9.71 -0.11
C LEU A 145 4.87 8.73 0.96
N ILE A 146 5.88 9.10 1.71
CA ILE A 146 6.48 8.31 2.78
C ILE A 146 6.44 9.06 4.12
N GLY A 147 6.42 8.30 5.23
CA GLY A 147 6.34 8.84 6.59
C GLY A 147 7.69 8.85 7.32
N LYS A 148 8.64 9.72 6.91
CA LYS A 148 9.94 9.84 7.58
C LYS A 148 9.85 10.41 8.99
N VAL A 149 8.93 11.34 9.19
CA VAL A 149 8.71 12.01 10.46
C VAL A 149 7.27 11.73 10.89
N PRO A 150 7.04 11.25 12.12
CA PRO A 150 5.69 11.00 12.60
C PRO A 150 4.78 12.24 12.46
N GLY A 151 3.61 12.05 11.84
CA GLY A 151 2.64 13.14 11.60
C GLY A 151 2.90 13.97 10.34
N GLU A 152 4.00 13.73 9.63
CA GLU A 152 4.35 14.43 8.40
C GLU A 152 4.48 13.44 7.23
N VAL A 153 4.36 13.97 6.01
CA VAL A 153 4.62 13.22 4.79
C VAL A 153 5.71 13.88 3.96
N SER A 154 6.44 13.09 3.20
CA SER A 154 7.44 13.58 2.26
C SER A 154 7.48 12.74 1.00
N MET A 155 7.92 13.33 -0.09
CA MET A 155 8.27 12.59 -1.31
C MET A 155 9.63 11.89 -1.14
N LEU A 156 9.91 10.94 -2.02
CA LEU A 156 11.24 10.37 -2.19
C LEU A 156 12.24 11.45 -2.68
N PRO A 157 13.56 11.18 -2.62
CA PRO A 157 14.57 12.09 -3.16
C PRO A 157 14.30 12.47 -4.63
N PRO A 158 14.61 13.70 -5.07
CA PRO A 158 14.27 14.19 -6.41
C PRO A 158 14.82 13.35 -7.58
N ASP A 159 15.94 12.66 -7.37
CA ASP A 159 16.55 11.75 -8.35
C ASP A 159 15.70 10.51 -8.68
N LYS A 160 14.66 10.24 -7.90
CA LYS A 160 13.71 9.15 -8.14
C LYS A 160 12.62 9.48 -9.15
N TYR A 161 12.53 10.72 -9.59
CA TYR A 161 11.50 11.20 -10.51
C TYR A 161 12.08 11.77 -11.79
N LYS A 162 11.39 11.59 -12.92
CA LYS A 162 11.74 12.30 -14.16
C LYS A 162 11.54 13.82 -14.05
N ASP A 163 10.47 14.22 -13.32
CA ASP A 163 10.09 15.61 -13.08
C ASP A 163 9.46 15.70 -11.67
N PRO A 164 10.26 16.00 -10.64
CA PRO A 164 9.76 16.08 -9.26
C PRO A 164 8.65 17.11 -9.06
N ALA A 165 8.65 18.20 -9.83
CA ALA A 165 7.63 19.23 -9.71
C ALA A 165 6.27 18.72 -10.22
N LYS A 166 6.26 18.03 -11.38
CA LYS A 166 5.05 17.39 -11.88
C LYS A 166 4.57 16.27 -10.96
N ALA A 167 5.48 15.47 -10.42
CA ALA A 167 5.15 14.44 -9.44
C ALA A 167 4.43 15.05 -8.23
N LYS A 168 4.96 16.15 -7.66
CA LYS A 168 4.30 16.85 -6.54
C LYS A 168 2.93 17.40 -6.92
N VAL A 169 2.80 18.04 -8.09
CA VAL A 169 1.51 18.56 -8.57
C VAL A 169 0.46 17.47 -8.71
N CYS A 170 0.85 16.30 -9.21
CA CYS A 170 -0.06 15.15 -9.38
C CYS A 170 -0.68 14.69 -8.05
N LEU A 171 0.04 14.83 -6.94
CA LEU A 171 -0.46 14.45 -5.61
C LEU A 171 -1.65 15.30 -5.13
N ASN A 172 -1.94 16.47 -5.75
CA ASN A 172 -3.15 17.22 -5.45
C ASN A 172 -4.43 16.41 -5.70
N LYS A 173 -4.37 15.40 -6.58
CA LYS A 173 -5.47 14.45 -6.82
C LYS A 173 -5.93 13.75 -5.54
N LEU A 174 -5.03 13.51 -4.59
CA LEU A 174 -5.38 12.90 -3.30
C LEU A 174 -6.36 13.77 -2.50
N LEU A 175 -6.29 15.10 -2.62
CA LEU A 175 -7.15 16.03 -1.89
C LEU A 175 -8.61 16.02 -2.38
N GLU A 176 -8.89 15.42 -3.54
CA GLU A 176 -10.24 15.19 -4.05
C GLU A 176 -11.01 14.13 -3.24
N TYR A 177 -10.29 13.31 -2.45
CA TYR A 177 -10.84 12.25 -1.62
C TYR A 177 -10.93 12.69 -0.17
N ASP A 178 -11.90 12.13 0.56
CA ASP A 178 -12.09 12.43 1.97
C ASP A 178 -11.52 11.30 2.82
N PHE A 179 -10.33 11.52 3.39
CA PHE A 179 -9.64 10.53 4.23
C PHE A 179 -9.11 11.16 5.51
N GLU A 180 -9.24 10.42 6.58
CA GLU A 180 -8.75 10.76 7.91
C GLU A 180 -7.43 10.03 8.22
N THR A 181 -7.28 8.83 7.66
CA THR A 181 -6.12 7.94 7.85
C THR A 181 -5.32 7.84 6.56
N LEU A 182 -3.99 7.91 6.69
CA LEU A 182 -3.03 7.59 5.64
C LEU A 182 -2.12 6.46 6.10
N LEU A 183 -2.19 5.33 5.42
CA LEU A 183 -1.26 4.22 5.59
C LEU A 183 -0.21 4.29 4.48
N VAL A 184 1.06 4.22 4.85
CA VAL A 184 2.18 4.31 3.92
C VAL A 184 2.95 3.00 3.86
N GLY A 185 3.40 2.63 2.67
CA GLY A 185 4.28 1.48 2.47
C GLY A 185 5.65 1.66 3.12
N ASP A 186 6.10 2.90 3.30
CA ASP A 186 7.40 3.22 3.87
C ASP A 186 7.30 4.28 4.99
N GLY A 187 7.73 3.91 6.20
CA GLY A 187 7.79 4.79 7.37
C GLY A 187 6.52 4.80 8.22
N THR A 188 6.25 5.90 8.91
CA THR A 188 5.17 6.01 9.90
C THR A 188 3.87 6.48 9.26
N SER A 189 2.81 5.69 9.38
CA SER A 189 1.45 6.02 8.96
C SER A 189 0.81 7.10 9.84
N ILE A 190 -0.14 7.85 9.29
CA ILE A 190 -0.90 8.90 10.00
C ILE A 190 -2.33 8.42 10.20
N LEU A 191 -2.72 8.13 11.45
CA LEU A 191 -4.04 7.55 11.75
C LEU A 191 -5.15 8.59 11.92
N LYS A 192 -4.80 9.88 12.11
CA LYS A 192 -5.75 10.99 12.24
C LYS A 192 -5.18 12.27 11.64
N GLY A 193 -6.04 13.06 10.99
CA GLY A 193 -5.64 14.33 10.38
C GLY A 193 -4.76 14.18 9.13
N ALA A 194 -4.76 13.01 8.50
CA ALA A 194 -3.86 12.71 7.40
C ALA A 194 -4.07 13.62 6.18
N LYS A 195 -5.31 13.97 5.86
CA LYS A 195 -5.61 14.87 4.74
C LYS A 195 -4.98 16.26 4.94
N GLU A 196 -5.02 16.81 6.16
CA GLU A 196 -4.39 18.09 6.47
C GLU A 196 -2.86 18.01 6.44
N ALA A 197 -2.25 16.88 6.86
CA ALA A 197 -0.82 16.66 6.71
C ALA A 197 -0.39 16.66 5.22
N VAL A 198 -1.12 15.96 4.36
CA VAL A 198 -0.88 15.96 2.90
C VAL A 198 -1.07 17.35 2.32
N LYS A 199 -2.13 18.07 2.68
CA LYS A 199 -2.38 19.43 2.23
C LYS A 199 -1.27 20.40 2.65
N THR A 200 -0.82 20.32 3.90
CA THR A 200 0.30 21.12 4.42
C THR A 200 1.57 20.87 3.62
N PHE A 201 1.89 19.60 3.34
CA PHE A 201 3.04 19.23 2.50
C PHE A 201 2.94 19.81 1.08
N LEU A 202 1.76 19.77 0.46
CA LEU A 202 1.57 20.23 -0.93
C LEU A 202 1.62 21.76 -1.07
N THR A 203 1.27 22.51 0.00
CA THR A 203 1.26 23.98 0.01
C THR A 203 2.61 24.60 0.38
N ASN A 204 3.54 23.86 0.96
CA ASN A 204 4.92 24.25 1.26
C ASN A 204 5.88 23.90 0.11
#